data_954d264e63880bdfaa3d7ab3353ad093
#
_entry.id   954d264e63880bdfaa3d7ab3353ad093
#
_cell.length_a   1.000
_cell.length_b   1.000
_cell.length_c   1.000
_cell.angle_alpha   90.00
_cell.angle_beta   90.00
_cell.angle_gamma   90.00
#
_symmetry.space_group_name_H-M   'P 1'
#
loop_
_entity.id
_entity.type
_entity.pdbx_description
1 polymer ?
#
loop_
_entity_poly.entity_id
_entity_poly.type
_entity_poly.pdbx_seq_one_letter_code
_entity_poly.pdbx_strand_id
1 'polypeptide(L)'
;LDAVLVITYTLDFAAQSPQDFVRTWLEELFGARAVVVGDDVRFGWRNSGDAATLEQIGRQDGFEVEIVSTIRSDEGRRWSSTWIRQCLKDGNMRQVSRVLGRPHRLRGVVVRGLRRGRELGFPTANLEAATAGVVPPDGVYAGWLIRGCADEGDVQRLPAAISIGTNPTFDDVPQRTVEAHVLGRADLNLYGEEVGVELVERLRPMLAFDGLDALLVQMRADIEDTARILDVPVPEPIRPEDVTAQ
;
A
#
# COMPACT_ATOMS: atom_id res chain seq x y z
N LEU A 1 15.74 -5.79 -5.36
CA LEU A 1 15.64 -6.49 -6.66
C LEU A 1 16.23 -5.61 -7.73
N ASP A 2 17.10 -6.19 -8.56
CA ASP A 2 17.76 -5.45 -9.63
C ASP A 2 16.88 -5.39 -10.90
N ALA A 3 16.03 -6.41 -11.11
CA ALA A 3 15.09 -6.47 -12.23
C ALA A 3 13.83 -7.28 -11.89
N VAL A 4 12.75 -6.99 -12.61
CA VAL A 4 11.49 -7.74 -12.57
C VAL A 4 11.06 -8.04 -13.99
N LEU A 5 10.92 -9.32 -14.33
CA LEU A 5 10.32 -9.73 -15.60
C LEU A 5 8.81 -9.85 -15.46
N VAL A 6 8.08 -9.06 -16.26
CA VAL A 6 6.61 -9.15 -16.36
C VAL A 6 6.26 -9.98 -17.60
N ILE A 7 5.59 -11.12 -17.38
CA ILE A 7 5.21 -12.05 -18.45
C ILE A 7 3.70 -11.95 -18.68
N THR A 8 3.29 -11.81 -19.94
CA THR A 8 1.89 -11.93 -20.31
C THR A 8 1.47 -13.40 -20.23
N TYR A 9 0.53 -13.70 -19.34
CA TYR A 9 0.04 -15.06 -19.14
C TYR A 9 -0.94 -15.45 -20.25
N THR A 10 -0.43 -16.17 -21.25
CA THR A 10 -1.23 -16.68 -22.38
C THR A 10 -1.54 -18.16 -22.22
N LEU A 11 -2.45 -18.70 -23.08
CA LEU A 11 -2.73 -20.14 -23.11
C LEU A 11 -1.49 -20.95 -23.51
N ASP A 12 -0.67 -20.45 -24.44
CA ASP A 12 0.57 -21.09 -24.85
C ASP A 12 1.60 -21.11 -23.71
N PHE A 13 1.73 -20.01 -22.96
CA PHE A 13 2.55 -19.98 -21.75
C PHE A 13 2.08 -21.01 -20.72
N ALA A 14 0.77 -21.09 -20.49
CA ALA A 14 0.17 -22.02 -19.52
C ALA A 14 0.26 -23.49 -19.97
N ALA A 15 0.47 -23.75 -21.27
CA ALA A 15 0.57 -25.11 -21.83
C ALA A 15 1.99 -25.70 -21.73
N GLN A 16 2.99 -24.92 -21.33
CA GLN A 16 4.36 -25.40 -21.22
C GLN A 16 4.51 -26.48 -20.16
N SER A 17 5.26 -27.54 -20.47
CA SER A 17 5.65 -28.53 -19.46
C SER A 17 6.55 -27.90 -18.38
N PRO A 18 6.69 -28.48 -17.19
CA PRO A 18 7.66 -27.98 -16.20
C PRO A 18 9.08 -27.89 -16.76
N GLN A 19 9.50 -28.85 -17.55
CA GLN A 19 10.82 -28.91 -18.18
C GLN A 19 11.00 -27.78 -19.20
N ASP A 20 9.99 -27.55 -20.07
CA ASP A 20 10.05 -26.47 -21.06
C ASP A 20 10.04 -25.09 -20.40
N PHE A 21 9.26 -24.93 -19.32
CA PHE A 21 9.25 -23.70 -18.53
C PHE A 21 10.65 -23.41 -17.96
N VAL A 22 11.28 -24.38 -17.31
CA VAL A 22 12.61 -24.21 -16.70
C VAL A 22 13.63 -23.88 -17.79
N ARG A 23 13.69 -24.69 -18.86
CA ARG A 23 14.65 -24.48 -19.94
C ARG A 23 14.51 -23.10 -20.56
N THR A 24 13.29 -22.72 -20.99
CA THR A 24 13.09 -21.46 -21.72
C THR A 24 13.28 -20.23 -20.83
N TRP A 25 12.77 -20.26 -19.61
CA TRP A 25 12.72 -19.05 -18.78
C TRP A 25 13.92 -18.96 -17.83
N LEU A 26 14.27 -20.05 -17.16
CA LEU A 26 15.33 -19.98 -16.15
C LEU A 26 16.72 -20.16 -16.76
N GLU A 27 16.88 -21.07 -17.72
CA GLU A 27 18.18 -21.35 -18.32
C GLU A 27 18.47 -20.44 -19.51
N GLU A 28 17.68 -20.50 -20.59
CA GLU A 28 17.96 -19.80 -21.83
C GLU A 28 17.81 -18.28 -21.69
N LEU A 29 16.75 -17.80 -21.02
CA LEU A 29 16.49 -16.37 -20.89
C LEU A 29 17.33 -15.73 -19.77
N PHE A 30 17.32 -16.33 -18.57
CA PHE A 30 17.99 -15.75 -17.41
C PHE A 30 19.42 -16.26 -17.19
N GLY A 31 19.78 -17.43 -17.70
CA GLY A 31 21.04 -18.07 -17.37
C GLY A 31 21.17 -18.29 -15.85
N ALA A 32 20.08 -18.69 -15.21
CA ALA A 32 19.98 -18.76 -13.77
C ALA A 32 20.99 -19.77 -13.20
N ARG A 33 21.79 -19.34 -12.23
CA ARG A 33 22.71 -20.21 -11.47
C ARG A 33 22.11 -20.71 -10.18
N ALA A 34 21.14 -19.96 -9.67
CA ALA A 34 20.37 -20.33 -8.47
C ALA A 34 18.94 -19.85 -8.63
N VAL A 35 17.99 -20.65 -8.15
CA VAL A 35 16.55 -20.38 -8.16
C VAL A 35 16.02 -20.51 -6.77
N VAL A 36 15.37 -19.46 -6.24
CA VAL A 36 14.76 -19.42 -4.91
C VAL A 36 13.25 -19.49 -5.04
N VAL A 37 12.62 -20.48 -4.40
CA VAL A 37 11.17 -20.68 -4.45
C VAL A 37 10.58 -20.99 -3.08
N GLY A 38 9.26 -20.74 -2.90
CA GLY A 38 8.55 -21.26 -1.74
C GLY A 38 8.30 -22.76 -1.83
N ASP A 39 8.14 -23.41 -0.69
CA ASP A 39 7.83 -24.86 -0.58
C ASP A 39 6.50 -25.27 -1.25
N ASP A 40 5.65 -24.30 -1.55
CA ASP A 40 4.36 -24.47 -2.19
C ASP A 40 4.32 -24.07 -3.68
N VAL A 41 5.50 -23.84 -4.29
CA VAL A 41 5.58 -23.46 -5.71
C VAL A 41 4.88 -24.48 -6.59
N ARG A 42 4.13 -24.00 -7.58
CA ARG A 42 3.53 -24.81 -8.64
C ARG A 42 3.75 -24.10 -9.97
N PHE A 43 4.16 -24.86 -10.98
CA PHE A 43 4.43 -24.33 -12.31
C PHE A 43 4.20 -25.39 -13.40
N GLY A 44 4.26 -24.94 -14.66
CA GLY A 44 4.03 -25.79 -15.80
C GLY A 44 2.56 -26.19 -15.98
N TRP A 45 2.29 -26.95 -17.05
CA TRP A 45 0.95 -27.36 -17.43
C TRP A 45 0.19 -28.02 -16.27
N ARG A 46 -1.00 -27.49 -15.97
CA ARG A 46 -1.87 -27.97 -14.88
C ARG A 46 -1.19 -28.01 -13.50
N ASN A 47 -0.21 -27.15 -13.27
CA ASN A 47 0.55 -27.13 -12.02
C ASN A 47 1.27 -28.46 -11.71
N SER A 48 1.74 -29.17 -12.76
CA SER A 48 2.39 -30.49 -12.61
C SER A 48 3.81 -30.41 -12.07
N GLY A 49 4.47 -29.24 -12.14
CA GLY A 49 5.76 -29.00 -11.50
C GLY A 49 5.60 -28.48 -10.06
N ASP A 50 6.49 -28.88 -9.20
CA ASP A 50 6.60 -28.46 -7.80
C ASP A 50 8.08 -28.24 -7.40
N ALA A 51 8.33 -27.94 -6.12
CA ALA A 51 9.68 -27.71 -5.61
C ALA A 51 10.61 -28.91 -5.84
N ALA A 52 10.13 -30.14 -5.64
CA ALA A 52 10.92 -31.35 -5.87
C ALA A 52 11.25 -31.55 -7.35
N THR A 53 10.29 -31.27 -8.24
CA THR A 53 10.51 -31.26 -9.69
C THR A 53 11.59 -30.26 -10.06
N LEU A 54 11.55 -29.03 -9.50
CA LEU A 54 12.54 -28.01 -9.77
C LEU A 54 13.93 -28.40 -9.28
N GLU A 55 14.05 -28.98 -8.08
CA GLU A 55 15.32 -29.52 -7.57
C GLU A 55 15.90 -30.64 -8.45
N GLN A 56 15.02 -31.52 -8.95
CA GLN A 56 15.46 -32.60 -9.83
C GLN A 56 16.05 -32.03 -11.13
N ILE A 57 15.37 -31.07 -11.76
CA ILE A 57 15.84 -30.42 -12.98
C ILE A 57 17.14 -29.66 -12.68
N GLY A 58 17.20 -28.87 -11.60
CA GLY A 58 18.40 -28.11 -11.23
C GLY A 58 19.65 -29.00 -11.05
N ARG A 59 19.49 -30.19 -10.46
CA ARG A 59 20.59 -31.17 -10.35
C ARG A 59 21.04 -31.72 -11.71
N GLN A 60 20.12 -31.85 -12.67
CA GLN A 60 20.43 -32.36 -14.01
C GLN A 60 21.11 -31.31 -14.88
N ASP A 61 20.62 -30.06 -14.79
CA ASP A 61 20.98 -28.97 -15.69
C ASP A 61 22.03 -28.02 -15.09
N GLY A 62 22.37 -28.21 -13.79
CA GLY A 62 23.53 -27.56 -13.15
C GLY A 62 23.25 -26.22 -12.50
N PHE A 63 22.03 -25.96 -12.03
CA PHE A 63 21.71 -24.81 -11.19
C PHE A 63 21.25 -25.20 -9.80
N GLU A 64 21.46 -24.32 -8.80
CA GLU A 64 21.05 -24.53 -7.42
C GLU A 64 19.58 -24.19 -7.22
N VAL A 65 18.89 -24.92 -6.33
CA VAL A 65 17.51 -24.61 -5.93
C VAL A 65 17.44 -24.46 -4.41
N GLU A 66 17.04 -23.28 -3.97
CA GLU A 66 16.77 -22.97 -2.56
C GLU A 66 15.26 -22.96 -2.30
N ILE A 67 14.80 -23.81 -1.39
CA ILE A 67 13.39 -23.88 -1.02
C ILE A 67 13.16 -23.13 0.29
N VAL A 68 12.41 -22.04 0.24
CA VAL A 68 12.03 -21.25 1.40
C VAL A 68 10.78 -21.85 2.03
N SER A 69 10.87 -22.24 3.30
CA SER A 69 9.74 -22.77 4.04
C SER A 69 8.64 -21.75 4.26
N THR A 70 7.38 -22.22 4.23
CA THR A 70 6.20 -21.41 4.52
C THR A 70 6.28 -20.79 5.92
N ILE A 71 6.20 -19.47 5.99
CA ILE A 71 6.11 -18.71 7.26
C ILE A 71 4.68 -18.80 7.80
N ARG A 72 4.58 -19.04 9.11
CA ARG A 72 3.31 -19.11 9.85
C ARG A 72 3.30 -18.11 11.00
N SER A 73 2.11 -17.64 11.38
CA SER A 73 1.91 -16.87 12.61
C SER A 73 2.08 -17.78 13.84
N ASP A 74 2.18 -17.17 15.03
CA ASP A 74 2.23 -17.86 16.31
C ASP A 74 1.00 -18.78 16.52
N GLU A 75 -0.14 -18.45 15.90
CA GLU A 75 -1.39 -19.20 15.89
C GLU A 75 -1.43 -20.31 14.81
N GLY A 76 -0.33 -20.54 14.09
CA GLY A 76 -0.20 -21.54 13.04
C GLY A 76 -0.79 -21.14 11.68
N ARG A 77 -1.37 -19.94 11.52
CA ARG A 77 -1.92 -19.48 10.25
C ARG A 77 -0.80 -19.13 9.27
N ARG A 78 -0.87 -19.69 8.07
CA ARG A 78 0.07 -19.39 6.99
C ARG A 78 -0.01 -17.93 6.55
N TRP A 79 1.14 -17.26 6.41
CA TRP A 79 1.25 -15.97 5.78
C TRP A 79 1.06 -16.11 4.26
N SER A 80 0.12 -15.36 3.73
CA SER A 80 -0.23 -15.47 2.32
C SER A 80 -0.85 -14.18 1.79
N SER A 81 -0.74 -13.97 0.48
CA SER A 81 -1.40 -12.86 -0.20
C SER A 81 -2.92 -12.87 0.01
N THR A 82 -3.53 -14.05 0.10
CA THR A 82 -4.96 -14.19 0.40
C THR A 82 -5.30 -13.64 1.79
N TRP A 83 -4.49 -13.94 2.78
CA TRP A 83 -4.68 -13.40 4.13
C TRP A 83 -4.50 -11.88 4.17
N ILE A 84 -3.46 -11.37 3.50
CA ILE A 84 -3.24 -9.92 3.40
C ILE A 84 -4.45 -9.23 2.76
N ARG A 85 -4.97 -9.76 1.64
CA ARG A 85 -6.16 -9.20 0.97
C ARG A 85 -7.40 -9.23 1.87
N GLN A 86 -7.58 -10.28 2.66
CA GLN A 86 -8.66 -10.34 3.63
C GLN A 86 -8.49 -9.28 4.72
N CYS A 87 -7.30 -9.15 5.32
CA CYS A 87 -7.03 -8.10 6.31
C CYS A 87 -7.21 -6.69 5.75
N LEU A 88 -6.81 -6.46 4.50
CA LEU A 88 -7.06 -5.20 3.80
C LEU A 88 -8.56 -4.93 3.66
N LYS A 89 -9.33 -5.93 3.23
CA LYS A 89 -10.80 -5.84 3.09
C LYS A 89 -11.49 -5.56 4.41
N ASP A 90 -10.95 -6.08 5.52
CA ASP A 90 -11.49 -5.87 6.87
C ASP A 90 -11.00 -4.55 7.50
N GLY A 91 -10.07 -3.84 6.86
CA GLY A 91 -9.46 -2.62 7.39
C GLY A 91 -8.46 -2.85 8.54
N ASN A 92 -8.01 -4.09 8.74
CA ASN A 92 -7.05 -4.43 9.79
C ASN A 92 -5.60 -4.15 9.37
N MET A 93 -5.21 -2.87 9.38
CA MET A 93 -3.90 -2.42 8.92
C MET A 93 -2.74 -2.92 9.78
N ARG A 94 -2.95 -3.09 11.08
CA ARG A 94 -1.93 -3.66 11.98
C ARG A 94 -1.55 -5.08 11.54
N GLN A 95 -2.55 -5.92 11.25
CA GLN A 95 -2.30 -7.29 10.79
C GLN A 95 -1.69 -7.31 9.38
N VAL A 96 -2.12 -6.40 8.50
CA VAL A 96 -1.51 -6.23 7.17
C VAL A 96 -0.02 -5.92 7.32
N SER A 97 0.34 -4.94 8.15
CA SER A 97 1.73 -4.53 8.38
C SER A 97 2.57 -5.69 8.96
N ARG A 98 2.00 -6.47 9.89
CA ARG A 98 2.68 -7.62 10.48
C ARG A 98 3.02 -8.68 9.43
N VAL A 99 2.08 -8.99 8.53
CA VAL A 99 2.27 -10.03 7.50
C VAL A 99 3.15 -9.53 6.35
N LEU A 100 3.07 -8.24 5.99
CA LEU A 100 3.92 -7.64 4.95
C LEU A 100 5.35 -7.31 5.44
N GLY A 101 5.57 -7.24 6.76
CA GLY A 101 6.80 -6.70 7.35
C GLY A 101 6.97 -5.19 7.18
N ARG A 102 5.95 -4.50 6.68
CA ARG A 102 5.91 -3.04 6.45
C ARG A 102 4.47 -2.54 6.37
N PRO A 103 4.21 -1.24 6.58
CA PRO A 103 2.89 -0.66 6.36
C PRO A 103 2.43 -0.84 4.90
N HIS A 104 1.12 -0.98 4.72
CA HIS A 104 0.51 -0.97 3.39
C HIS A 104 0.60 0.42 2.79
N ARG A 105 1.09 0.53 1.56
CA ARG A 105 1.31 1.79 0.87
C ARG A 105 0.43 1.89 -0.37
N LEU A 106 -0.27 3.02 -0.49
CA LEU A 106 -0.89 3.49 -1.72
C LEU A 106 0.04 4.51 -2.37
N ARG A 107 0.03 4.63 -3.69
CA ARG A 107 0.79 5.63 -4.45
C ARG A 107 -0.11 6.33 -5.44
N GLY A 108 0.09 7.60 -5.63
CA GLY A 108 -0.64 8.39 -6.61
C GLY A 108 -0.10 9.79 -6.75
N VAL A 109 -0.47 10.44 -7.83
CA VAL A 109 -0.14 11.85 -8.06
C VAL A 109 -1.12 12.72 -7.27
N VAL A 110 -0.60 13.77 -6.63
CA VAL A 110 -1.43 14.72 -5.90
C VAL A 110 -2.15 15.64 -6.89
N VAL A 111 -3.46 15.61 -6.85
CA VAL A 111 -4.35 16.41 -7.70
C VAL A 111 -5.10 17.47 -6.89
N ARG A 112 -5.68 18.44 -7.59
CA ARG A 112 -6.51 19.47 -6.96
C ARG A 112 -7.85 18.86 -6.53
N GLY A 113 -8.13 18.87 -5.22
CA GLY A 113 -9.43 18.57 -4.65
C GLY A 113 -10.33 19.81 -4.51
N LEU A 114 -11.43 19.68 -3.79
CA LEU A 114 -12.42 20.74 -3.57
C LEU A 114 -11.94 21.88 -2.64
N ARG A 115 -10.75 21.76 -2.03
CA ARG A 115 -10.08 22.74 -1.16
C ARG A 115 -10.84 23.13 0.13
N ARG A 116 -11.96 22.51 0.46
CA ARG A 116 -12.76 22.82 1.66
C ARG A 116 -11.98 22.69 2.96
N GLY A 117 -11.15 21.66 3.08
CA GLY A 117 -10.30 21.44 4.26
C GLY A 117 -9.32 22.60 4.50
N ARG A 118 -8.82 23.23 3.44
CA ARG A 118 -7.91 24.38 3.52
C ARG A 118 -8.55 25.58 4.24
N GLU A 119 -9.80 25.92 3.90
CA GLU A 119 -10.55 27.03 4.50
C GLU A 119 -10.85 26.79 5.99
N LEU A 120 -10.80 25.54 6.41
CA LEU A 120 -11.05 25.10 7.77
C LEU A 120 -9.78 24.86 8.61
N GLY A 121 -8.59 25.08 8.05
CA GLY A 121 -7.31 24.81 8.73
C GLY A 121 -6.85 23.34 8.63
N PHE A 122 -7.45 22.54 7.73
CA PHE A 122 -7.10 21.13 7.50
C PHE A 122 -6.73 20.91 6.02
N PRO A 123 -5.60 21.48 5.52
CA PRO A 123 -5.19 21.25 4.14
C PRO A 123 -4.92 19.77 3.88
N THR A 124 -5.40 19.25 2.75
CA THR A 124 -5.24 17.84 2.36
C THR A 124 -4.55 17.70 1.00
N ALA A 125 -3.69 16.69 0.89
CA ALA A 125 -3.21 16.18 -0.40
C ALA A 125 -4.21 15.13 -0.90
N ASN A 126 -4.80 15.38 -2.07
CA ASN A 126 -5.77 14.48 -2.70
C ASN A 126 -5.04 13.63 -3.74
N LEU A 127 -5.07 12.31 -3.62
CA LEU A 127 -4.49 11.42 -4.60
C LEU A 127 -5.47 11.21 -5.76
N GLU A 128 -4.94 11.10 -6.97
CA GLU A 128 -5.73 10.82 -8.18
C GLU A 128 -6.51 9.49 -8.07
N ALA A 129 -7.58 9.36 -8.86
CA ALA A 129 -8.43 8.17 -8.85
C ALA A 129 -7.70 6.88 -9.31
N ALA A 130 -6.61 7.01 -10.07
CA ALA A 130 -5.76 5.89 -10.52
C ALA A 130 -4.71 5.46 -9.48
N THR A 131 -4.94 5.75 -8.20
CA THR A 131 -4.05 5.38 -7.10
C THR A 131 -3.64 3.90 -7.16
N ALA A 132 -2.32 3.65 -7.20
CA ALA A 132 -1.78 2.31 -7.24
C ALA A 132 -1.81 1.65 -5.86
N GLY A 133 -2.20 0.37 -5.82
CA GLY A 133 -2.35 -0.44 -4.60
C GLY A 133 -3.80 -0.82 -4.32
N VAL A 134 -3.98 -1.76 -3.39
CA VAL A 134 -5.32 -2.17 -2.97
C VAL A 134 -5.86 -1.17 -1.96
N VAL A 135 -6.85 -0.37 -2.36
CA VAL A 135 -7.47 0.62 -1.48
C VAL A 135 -8.36 -0.08 -0.44
N PRO A 136 -8.10 0.07 0.87
CA PRO A 136 -8.88 -0.57 1.93
C PRO A 136 -10.25 0.08 2.11
N PRO A 137 -11.12 -0.41 3.02
CA PRO A 137 -12.46 0.15 3.24
C PRO A 137 -12.46 1.64 3.57
N ASP A 138 -13.59 2.28 3.32
CA ASP A 138 -13.81 3.68 3.64
C ASP A 138 -13.64 3.95 5.12
N GLY A 139 -12.96 5.04 5.46
CA GLY A 139 -12.68 5.41 6.85
C GLY A 139 -11.54 6.41 6.97
N VAL A 140 -11.22 6.73 8.21
CA VAL A 140 -10.06 7.54 8.57
C VAL A 140 -8.99 6.65 9.17
N TYR A 141 -7.74 6.88 8.76
CA TYR A 141 -6.58 6.07 9.10
C TYR A 141 -5.45 6.94 9.65
N ALA A 142 -4.77 6.46 10.66
CA ALA A 142 -3.47 6.98 11.05
C ALA A 142 -2.40 6.43 10.09
N GLY A 143 -1.46 7.28 9.67
CA GLY A 143 -0.43 6.85 8.75
C GLY A 143 0.58 7.93 8.41
N TRP A 144 1.26 7.74 7.30
CA TRP A 144 2.35 8.61 6.87
C TRP A 144 2.17 9.01 5.41
N LEU A 145 2.43 10.27 5.09
CA LEU A 145 2.66 10.71 3.73
C LEU A 145 4.17 10.60 3.45
N ILE A 146 4.53 9.94 2.35
CA ILE A 146 5.90 9.72 1.90
C ILE A 146 6.12 10.57 0.67
N ARG A 147 7.03 11.54 0.76
CA ARG A 147 7.44 12.41 -0.33
C ARG A 147 8.87 12.08 -0.75
N GLY A 148 9.16 12.12 -2.05
CA GLY A 148 10.46 11.82 -2.62
C GLY A 148 10.67 10.35 -2.97
N CYS A 149 11.69 10.08 -3.79
CA CYS A 149 12.08 8.74 -4.23
C CYS A 149 13.30 8.25 -3.46
N ALA A 150 13.33 6.96 -3.13
CA ALA A 150 14.47 6.33 -2.45
C ALA A 150 15.79 6.48 -3.23
N ASP A 151 15.69 6.56 -4.56
CA ASP A 151 16.85 6.67 -5.47
C ASP A 151 17.48 8.08 -5.47
N GLU A 152 16.74 9.11 -5.01
CA GLU A 152 17.19 10.51 -4.96
C GLU A 152 17.74 10.91 -3.56
N GLY A 153 17.64 10.03 -2.57
CA GLY A 153 18.24 10.21 -1.26
C GLY A 153 17.48 11.15 -0.29
N ASP A 154 16.42 11.80 -0.72
CA ASP A 154 15.61 12.73 0.12
C ASP A 154 14.16 12.22 0.27
N VAL A 155 14.01 11.17 1.07
CA VAL A 155 12.68 10.65 1.42
C VAL A 155 12.19 11.29 2.71
N GLN A 156 11.15 12.09 2.61
CA GLN A 156 10.44 12.66 3.76
C GLN A 156 9.27 11.76 4.16
N ARG A 157 9.21 11.42 5.43
CA ARG A 157 8.10 10.65 6.02
C ARG A 157 7.36 11.53 7.02
N LEU A 158 6.17 11.98 6.63
CA LEU A 158 5.39 13.00 7.34
C LEU A 158 4.15 12.35 7.98
N PRO A 159 3.89 12.56 9.30
CA PRO A 159 2.71 11.99 9.95
C PRO A 159 1.43 12.59 9.35
N ALA A 160 0.44 11.74 9.07
CA ALA A 160 -0.77 12.17 8.40
C ALA A 160 -2.02 11.41 8.88
N ALA A 161 -3.12 12.13 9.00
CA ALA A 161 -4.46 11.55 9.07
C ALA A 161 -4.99 11.38 7.64
N ILE A 162 -5.39 10.16 7.30
CA ILE A 162 -5.71 9.77 5.92
C ILE A 162 -7.19 9.40 5.84
N SER A 163 -7.94 10.12 5.03
CA SER A 163 -9.35 9.84 4.73
C SER A 163 -9.47 9.05 3.44
N ILE A 164 -10.18 7.94 3.47
CA ILE A 164 -10.48 7.11 2.30
C ILE A 164 -12.00 6.96 2.19
N GLY A 165 -12.56 7.33 1.06
CA GLY A 165 -13.98 7.16 0.80
C GLY A 165 -14.63 8.35 0.09
N THR A 166 -15.95 8.31 0.00
CA THR A 166 -16.77 9.46 -0.36
C THR A 166 -16.94 10.35 0.87
N ASN A 167 -17.07 11.65 0.71
CA ASN A 167 -17.31 12.56 1.81
C ASN A 167 -18.83 12.71 2.05
N PRO A 168 -19.44 11.94 2.99
CA PRO A 168 -20.89 11.87 3.15
C PRO A 168 -21.51 13.16 3.72
N THR A 169 -20.68 14.08 4.21
CA THR A 169 -21.14 15.40 4.73
C THR A 169 -21.47 16.37 3.59
N PHE A 170 -21.05 16.06 2.36
CA PHE A 170 -21.22 16.91 1.19
C PHE A 170 -21.78 16.09 0.03
N ASP A 171 -22.97 16.43 -0.45
CA ASP A 171 -23.71 15.66 -1.48
C ASP A 171 -23.08 15.69 -2.89
N ASP A 172 -22.08 16.53 -3.12
CA ASP A 172 -21.47 16.78 -4.43
C ASP A 172 -20.17 16.02 -4.72
N VAL A 173 -19.78 15.06 -3.87
CA VAL A 173 -18.56 14.24 -4.06
C VAL A 173 -18.92 12.77 -4.29
N PRO A 174 -19.27 12.37 -5.53
CA PRO A 174 -19.65 10.99 -5.83
C PRO A 174 -18.44 10.04 -5.96
N GLN A 175 -17.23 10.55 -6.11
CA GLN A 175 -16.04 9.72 -6.28
C GLN A 175 -15.35 9.42 -4.95
N ARG A 176 -14.91 8.18 -4.82
CA ARG A 176 -14.07 7.73 -3.71
C ARG A 176 -12.68 8.34 -3.85
N THR A 177 -12.24 9.05 -2.81
CA THR A 177 -10.94 9.74 -2.78
C THR A 177 -10.03 9.17 -1.71
N VAL A 178 -8.72 9.39 -1.86
CA VAL A 178 -7.70 9.19 -0.82
C VAL A 178 -7.11 10.55 -0.53
N GLU A 179 -7.35 11.06 0.66
CA GLU A 179 -6.93 12.39 1.09
C GLU A 179 -6.02 12.29 2.32
N ALA A 180 -4.86 12.90 2.29
CA ALA A 180 -3.91 12.92 3.40
C ALA A 180 -3.76 14.33 3.97
N HIS A 181 -4.13 14.51 5.23
CA HIS A 181 -3.83 15.71 6.02
C HIS A 181 -2.53 15.49 6.78
N VAL A 182 -1.47 16.19 6.39
CA VAL A 182 -0.17 16.11 7.08
C VAL A 182 -0.24 16.94 8.36
N LEU A 183 0.04 16.29 9.49
CA LEU A 183 -0.08 16.88 10.81
C LEU A 183 0.86 18.10 10.97
N GLY A 184 0.28 19.24 11.38
CA GLY A 184 1.04 20.45 11.67
C GLY A 184 1.71 21.15 10.48
N ARG A 185 1.37 20.77 9.24
CA ARG A 185 1.99 21.35 8.03
C ARG A 185 0.94 22.06 7.17
N ALA A 186 1.10 23.38 7.08
CA ALA A 186 0.27 24.26 6.24
C ALA A 186 0.97 24.72 4.95
N ASP A 187 2.27 24.45 4.88
CA ASP A 187 3.22 24.99 3.90
C ASP A 187 3.51 24.06 2.72
N LEU A 188 2.96 22.86 2.71
CA LEU A 188 3.28 21.85 1.70
C LEU A 188 2.58 22.15 0.37
N ASN A 189 3.37 22.29 -0.67
CA ASN A 189 2.91 22.24 -2.06
C ASN A 189 3.28 20.89 -2.67
N LEU A 190 2.30 20.04 -2.89
CA LEU A 190 2.48 18.67 -3.38
C LEU A 190 1.81 18.45 -4.74
N TYR A 191 1.18 19.46 -5.34
CA TYR A 191 0.46 19.30 -6.61
C TYR A 191 1.35 18.81 -7.74
N GLY A 192 0.93 17.74 -8.42
CA GLY A 192 1.66 17.10 -9.50
C GLY A 192 2.79 16.20 -9.04
N GLU A 193 3.07 16.14 -7.74
CA GLU A 193 4.07 15.22 -7.19
C GLU A 193 3.45 13.82 -7.01
N GLU A 194 4.22 12.77 -7.31
CA GLU A 194 3.90 11.41 -6.91
C GLU A 194 4.27 11.23 -5.44
N VAL A 195 3.30 10.81 -4.63
CA VAL A 195 3.49 10.55 -3.21
C VAL A 195 3.03 9.14 -2.83
N GLY A 196 3.60 8.64 -1.74
CA GLY A 196 3.14 7.43 -1.08
C GLY A 196 2.29 7.78 0.14
N VAL A 197 1.26 6.98 0.42
CA VAL A 197 0.49 7.05 1.66
C VAL A 197 0.56 5.70 2.36
N GLU A 198 1.20 5.65 3.52
CA GLU A 198 1.31 4.45 4.35
C GLU A 198 0.20 4.41 5.41
N LEU A 199 -0.53 3.31 5.46
CA LEU A 199 -1.63 3.10 6.39
C LEU A 199 -1.15 2.23 7.56
N VAL A 200 -1.23 2.76 8.78
CA VAL A 200 -0.77 2.09 10.01
C VAL A 200 -1.95 1.48 10.75
N GLU A 201 -3.03 2.25 10.96
CA GLU A 201 -4.21 1.82 11.70
C GLU A 201 -5.47 2.53 11.20
N ARG A 202 -6.60 1.83 11.18
CA ARG A 202 -7.91 2.43 10.91
C ARG A 202 -8.48 3.01 12.22
N LEU A 203 -8.67 4.33 12.27
CA LEU A 203 -9.23 5.01 13.43
C LEU A 203 -10.73 4.76 13.55
N ARG A 204 -11.45 4.94 12.43
CA ARG A 204 -12.91 4.84 12.40
C ARG A 204 -13.46 4.66 10.98
N PRO A 205 -14.70 4.21 10.80
CA PRO A 205 -15.41 4.29 9.52
C PRO A 205 -15.69 5.76 9.14
N MET A 206 -16.12 5.99 7.88
CA MET A 206 -16.68 7.29 7.49
C MET A 206 -17.99 7.56 8.24
N LEU A 207 -18.15 8.80 8.67
CA LEU A 207 -19.33 9.27 9.41
C LEU A 207 -19.90 10.50 8.71
N ALA A 208 -21.22 10.63 8.72
CA ALA A 208 -21.91 11.86 8.41
C ALA A 208 -22.07 12.70 9.68
N PHE A 209 -21.94 14.01 9.59
CA PHE A 209 -22.02 14.94 10.72
C PHE A 209 -23.16 15.93 10.52
N ASP A 210 -23.86 16.21 11.61
CA ASP A 210 -24.91 17.23 11.65
C ASP A 210 -24.30 18.64 11.78
N GLY A 211 -23.57 19.07 10.75
CA GLY A 211 -22.97 20.38 10.66
C GLY A 211 -21.45 20.43 10.82
N LEU A 212 -20.92 21.63 10.59
CA LEU A 212 -19.49 21.88 10.49
C LEU A 212 -18.77 21.73 11.85
N ASP A 213 -19.38 22.18 12.95
CA ASP A 213 -18.76 22.16 14.27
C ASP A 213 -18.48 20.71 14.73
N ALA A 214 -19.45 19.81 14.53
CA ALA A 214 -19.29 18.40 14.86
C ALA A 214 -18.19 17.73 14.01
N LEU A 215 -18.11 18.08 12.73
CA LEU A 215 -17.04 17.63 11.84
C LEU A 215 -15.66 18.11 12.34
N LEU A 216 -15.51 19.39 12.69
CA LEU A 216 -14.24 19.96 13.15
C LEU A 216 -13.78 19.35 14.48
N VAL A 217 -14.71 19.08 15.40
CA VAL A 217 -14.40 18.37 16.66
C VAL A 217 -13.84 16.98 16.38
N GLN A 218 -14.49 16.23 15.48
CA GLN A 218 -14.03 14.89 15.12
C GLN A 218 -12.67 14.92 14.39
N MET A 219 -12.44 15.86 13.48
CA MET A 219 -11.17 16.00 12.78
C MET A 219 -10.00 16.27 13.75
N ARG A 220 -10.23 17.06 14.79
CA ARG A 220 -9.21 17.27 15.84
C ARG A 220 -8.93 16.00 16.63
N ALA A 221 -9.97 15.27 17.02
CA ALA A 221 -9.81 13.96 17.67
C ALA A 221 -9.03 12.96 16.78
N ASP A 222 -9.31 12.94 15.47
CA ASP A 222 -8.58 12.09 14.52
C ASP A 222 -7.09 12.46 14.44
N ILE A 223 -6.72 13.75 14.55
CA ILE A 223 -5.32 14.21 14.60
C ILE A 223 -4.65 13.77 15.90
N GLU A 224 -5.31 13.92 17.04
CA GLU A 224 -4.79 13.49 18.36
C GLU A 224 -4.57 11.98 18.38
N ASP A 225 -5.53 11.21 17.91
CA ASP A 225 -5.42 9.75 17.78
C ASP A 225 -4.32 9.33 16.81
N THR A 226 -4.19 10.02 15.68
CA THR A 226 -3.11 9.79 14.72
C THR A 226 -1.75 10.03 15.37
N ALA A 227 -1.58 11.17 16.06
CA ALA A 227 -0.33 11.51 16.73
C ALA A 227 0.03 10.46 17.79
N ARG A 228 -0.94 10.03 18.59
CA ARG A 228 -0.77 8.99 19.61
C ARG A 228 -0.37 7.64 19.01
N ILE A 229 -1.00 7.21 17.91
CA ILE A 229 -0.72 5.93 17.26
C ILE A 229 0.66 5.93 16.60
N LEU A 230 1.07 7.06 16.03
CA LEU A 230 2.35 7.22 15.35
C LEU A 230 3.51 7.58 16.30
N ASP A 231 3.21 7.77 17.60
CA ASP A 231 4.15 8.21 18.64
C ASP A 231 4.89 9.51 18.25
N VAL A 232 4.10 10.51 17.83
CA VAL A 232 4.58 11.85 17.48
C VAL A 232 3.87 12.91 18.30
N PRO A 233 4.45 14.10 18.50
CA PRO A 233 3.77 15.20 19.18
C PRO A 233 2.48 15.60 18.50
N VAL A 234 1.44 15.91 19.28
CA VAL A 234 0.21 16.54 18.77
C VAL A 234 0.56 17.94 18.28
N PRO A 235 0.32 18.28 17.02
CA PRO A 235 0.66 19.61 16.49
C PRO A 235 -0.28 20.68 17.03
N GLU A 236 0.22 21.92 17.03
CA GLU A 236 -0.64 23.09 17.22
C GLU A 236 -1.69 23.17 16.07
N PRO A 237 -2.90 23.64 16.37
CA PRO A 237 -3.92 23.82 15.32
C PRO A 237 -3.45 24.80 14.23
N ILE A 238 -3.57 24.40 12.97
CA ILE A 238 -3.28 25.28 11.83
C ILE A 238 -4.40 26.33 11.73
N ARG A 239 -4.03 27.60 11.67
CA ARG A 239 -5.00 28.66 11.37
C ARG A 239 -5.24 28.76 9.86
N PRO A 240 -6.47 29.02 9.42
CA PRO A 240 -6.75 29.13 7.98
C PRO A 240 -5.86 30.17 7.26
N GLU A 241 -5.48 31.24 7.95
CA GLU A 241 -4.57 32.26 7.43
C GLU A 241 -3.13 31.81 7.21
N ASP A 242 -2.68 30.76 7.93
CA ASP A 242 -1.34 30.20 7.82
C ASP A 242 -1.23 29.22 6.64
N VAL A 243 -2.35 28.82 6.03
CA VAL A 243 -2.35 27.91 4.89
C VAL A 243 -1.93 28.67 3.64
N THR A 244 -0.70 28.39 3.16
CA THR A 244 -0.11 29.08 2.00
C THR A 244 -1.07 29.09 0.80
N ALA A 245 -1.36 30.28 0.26
CA ALA A 245 -2.15 30.42 -0.96
C ALA A 245 -1.35 29.86 -2.14
N GLN A 246 -1.89 28.83 -2.80
CA GLN A 246 -1.29 28.19 -3.98
C GLN A 246 -2.25 28.25 -5.16
#